data_c94a2986bfc6d8b3c6cadcf6881101b3
#
_entry.id   c94a2986bfc6d8b3c6cadcf6881101b3
#
_cell.length_a   1.000
_cell.length_b   1.000
_cell.length_c   1.000
_cell.angle_alpha   90.00
_cell.angle_beta   90.00
_cell.angle_gamma   90.00
#
_symmetry.space_group_name_H-M   'P 1'
#
loop_
_entity.id
_entity.type
_entity.pdbx_description
1 polymer ?
#
loop_
_entity_poly.entity_id
_entity_poly.type
_entity_poly.pdbx_seq_one_letter_code
_entity_poly.pdbx_strand_id
1 'polypeptide(L)'
;MTYRVIITPAAENDLRAANRYIRSYAPRATRDWIRRARQAARSLARHPRCPLAPESASFDQPIRELLLGSGNRGTYRFLFVVFDEEKSVYILHVRHGSMLALSSDE
;
A
#
# COMPACT_ATOMS: atom_id res chain seq x y z
N MET A 1 18.56 9.89 -4.41
CA MET A 1 18.91 8.53 -4.03
C MET A 1 17.69 7.63 -4.18
N THR A 2 17.88 6.41 -4.67
CA THR A 2 16.78 5.52 -5.01
C THR A 2 16.70 4.35 -4.03
N TYR A 3 15.50 4.09 -3.50
CA TYR A 3 15.25 2.93 -2.63
C TYR A 3 14.74 1.77 -3.46
N ARG A 4 15.05 0.56 -3.03
CA ARG A 4 14.50 -0.66 -3.62
C ARG A 4 13.13 -0.90 -2.98
N VAL A 5 12.10 -1.05 -3.81
CA VAL A 5 10.73 -1.29 -3.33
C VAL A 5 10.41 -2.76 -3.42
N ILE A 6 10.10 -3.36 -2.30
CA ILE A 6 9.70 -4.77 -2.21
C ILE A 6 8.23 -4.85 -1.84
N ILE A 7 7.44 -5.50 -2.68
CA ILE A 7 6.03 -5.78 -2.38
C ILE A 7 5.99 -7.15 -1.76
N THR A 8 5.67 -7.20 -0.45
CA THR A 8 5.65 -8.47 0.27
C THR A 8 4.55 -9.41 -0.26
N PRO A 9 4.65 -10.71 0.01
CA PRO A 9 3.58 -11.65 -0.39
C PRO A 9 2.21 -11.26 0.15
N ALA A 10 2.13 -10.75 1.38
CA ALA A 10 0.87 -10.29 1.95
C ALA A 10 0.30 -9.12 1.15
N ALA A 11 1.14 -8.15 0.79
CA ALA A 11 0.70 -7.02 -0.01
C ALA A 11 0.28 -7.45 -1.42
N GLU A 12 1.00 -8.40 -2.02
CA GLU A 12 0.60 -8.94 -3.32
C GLU A 12 -0.77 -9.61 -3.25
N ASN A 13 -1.04 -10.37 -2.18
CA ASN A 13 -2.35 -10.97 -1.97
C ASN A 13 -3.43 -9.91 -1.81
N ASP A 14 -3.11 -8.82 -1.09
CA ASP A 14 -4.03 -7.70 -0.93
C ASP A 14 -4.36 -7.05 -2.27
N LEU A 15 -3.35 -6.87 -3.13
CA LEU A 15 -3.56 -6.32 -4.47
C LEU A 15 -4.46 -7.20 -5.32
N ARG A 16 -4.26 -8.51 -5.24
CA ARG A 16 -5.10 -9.47 -5.97
C ARG A 16 -6.53 -9.42 -5.47
N ALA A 17 -6.72 -9.35 -4.15
CA ALA A 17 -8.04 -9.27 -3.56
C ALA A 17 -8.76 -7.99 -3.97
N ALA A 18 -8.05 -6.86 -3.94
CA ALA A 18 -8.60 -5.57 -4.36
C ALA A 18 -8.98 -5.62 -5.85
N ASN A 19 -8.13 -6.22 -6.67
CA ASN A 19 -8.39 -6.35 -8.09
C ASN A 19 -9.66 -7.16 -8.35
N ARG A 20 -9.82 -8.30 -7.66
CA ARG A 20 -11.03 -9.12 -7.78
C ARG A 20 -12.27 -8.35 -7.37
N TYR A 21 -12.18 -7.60 -6.27
CA TYR A 21 -13.31 -6.82 -5.76
C TYR A 21 -13.73 -5.75 -6.78
N ILE A 22 -12.77 -4.98 -7.28
CA ILE A 22 -13.07 -3.92 -8.25
C ILE A 22 -13.64 -4.52 -9.54
N ARG A 23 -13.09 -5.63 -9.99
CA ARG A 23 -13.54 -6.28 -11.22
C ARG A 23 -14.99 -6.78 -11.09
N SER A 24 -15.42 -7.14 -9.89
CA SER A 24 -16.76 -7.67 -9.69
C SER A 24 -17.85 -6.62 -9.94
N TYR A 25 -17.55 -5.34 -9.76
CA TYR A 25 -18.55 -4.28 -9.96
C TYR A 25 -18.12 -3.20 -10.96
N ALA A 26 -16.85 -3.14 -11.32
CA ALA A 26 -16.35 -2.15 -12.28
C ALA A 26 -15.24 -2.76 -13.15
N PRO A 27 -15.60 -3.76 -13.99
CA PRO A 27 -14.57 -4.51 -14.74
C PRO A 27 -13.71 -3.65 -15.66
N ARG A 28 -14.25 -2.56 -16.18
CA ARG A 28 -13.48 -1.69 -17.07
C ARG A 28 -12.47 -0.84 -16.32
N ALA A 29 -12.65 -0.62 -15.03
CA ALA A 29 -11.75 0.18 -14.22
C ALA A 29 -10.56 -0.63 -13.68
N THR A 30 -10.63 -1.96 -13.75
CA THR A 30 -9.67 -2.84 -13.09
C THR A 30 -8.24 -2.66 -13.62
N ARG A 31 -8.09 -2.63 -14.93
CA ARG A 31 -6.76 -2.51 -15.55
C ARG A 31 -6.10 -1.18 -15.18
N ASP A 32 -6.87 -0.10 -15.24
CA ASP A 32 -6.35 1.21 -14.89
C ASP A 32 -5.98 1.27 -13.42
N TRP A 33 -6.82 0.71 -12.55
CA TRP A 33 -6.55 0.71 -11.11
C TRP A 33 -5.27 -0.05 -10.78
N ILE A 34 -5.07 -1.24 -11.34
CA ILE A 34 -3.88 -2.03 -11.03
C ILE A 34 -2.61 -1.32 -11.54
N ARG A 35 -2.69 -0.68 -12.70
CA ARG A 35 -1.57 0.10 -13.23
C ARG A 35 -1.22 1.26 -12.31
N ARG A 36 -2.22 1.99 -11.83
CA ARG A 36 -2.01 3.10 -10.89
C ARG A 36 -1.46 2.61 -9.56
N ALA A 37 -1.93 1.48 -9.08
CA ALA A 37 -1.43 0.89 -7.84
C ALA A 37 0.06 0.53 -7.96
N ARG A 38 0.45 -0.09 -9.06
CA ARG A 38 1.85 -0.43 -9.29
C ARG A 38 2.72 0.82 -9.44
N GLN A 39 2.22 1.86 -10.10
CA GLN A 39 2.94 3.12 -10.21
C GLN A 39 3.11 3.80 -8.86
N ALA A 40 2.07 3.78 -8.03
CA ALA A 40 2.14 4.34 -6.68
C ALA A 40 3.20 3.62 -5.85
N ALA A 41 3.23 2.30 -5.92
CA ALA A 41 4.24 1.51 -5.22
C ALA A 41 5.65 1.90 -5.68
N ARG A 42 5.85 2.00 -6.99
CA ARG A 42 7.17 2.35 -7.55
C ARG A 42 7.60 3.76 -7.18
N SER A 43 6.67 4.69 -6.96
CA SER A 43 7.01 6.06 -6.58
C SER A 43 7.73 6.12 -5.24
N LEU A 44 7.56 5.11 -4.40
CA LEU A 44 8.24 5.05 -3.09
C LEU A 44 9.74 4.88 -3.23
N ALA A 45 10.23 4.45 -4.38
CA ALA A 45 11.67 4.35 -4.64
C ALA A 45 12.34 5.73 -4.53
N ARG A 46 11.63 6.80 -4.88
CA ARG A 46 12.17 8.15 -4.86
C ARG A 46 11.59 9.01 -3.73
N HIS A 47 10.39 8.68 -3.28
CA HIS A 47 9.67 9.49 -2.29
C HIS A 47 9.09 8.62 -1.17
N PRO A 48 9.97 8.00 -0.33
CA PRO A 48 9.48 7.10 0.73
C PRO A 48 9.02 7.82 2.00
N ARG A 49 9.21 9.13 2.10
CA ARG A 49 8.91 9.88 3.34
C ARG A 49 7.44 10.33 3.39
N CYS A 50 6.54 9.39 3.27
CA CYS A 50 5.12 9.66 3.45
C CYS A 50 4.79 9.80 4.94
N PRO A 51 3.62 10.38 5.28
CA PRO A 51 3.22 10.49 6.69
C PRO A 51 3.14 9.14 7.39
N LEU A 52 3.28 9.15 8.71
CA LEU A 52 3.09 7.96 9.52
C LEU A 52 1.62 7.56 9.50
N ALA A 53 1.38 6.26 9.41
CA ALA A 53 0.03 5.72 9.50
C ALA A 53 -0.41 5.66 10.97
N PRO A 54 -1.72 5.70 11.24
CA PRO A 54 -2.21 5.53 12.62
C PRO A 54 -1.72 4.24 13.27
N GLU A 55 -1.55 3.19 12.49
CA GLU A 55 -1.07 1.89 12.97
C GLU A 55 0.36 1.96 13.53
N SER A 56 1.12 3.00 13.17
CA SER A 56 2.52 3.10 13.58
C SER A 56 2.71 2.99 15.08
N ALA A 57 1.74 3.48 15.86
CA ALA A 57 1.81 3.44 17.32
C ALA A 57 1.80 2.02 17.88
N SER A 58 1.32 1.05 17.12
CA SER A 58 1.19 -0.36 17.56
C SER A 58 2.37 -1.23 17.10
N PHE A 59 3.36 -0.67 16.43
CA PHE A 59 4.48 -1.42 15.86
C PHE A 59 5.80 -0.84 16.33
N ASP A 60 6.83 -1.68 16.38
CA ASP A 60 8.18 -1.27 16.79
C ASP A 60 8.85 -0.40 15.73
N GLN A 61 8.51 -0.62 14.46
CA GLN A 61 9.04 0.17 13.35
C GLN A 61 8.03 1.23 12.95
N PRO A 62 8.50 2.42 12.52
CA PRO A 62 7.57 3.42 11.96
C PRO A 62 6.84 2.86 10.74
N ILE A 63 5.52 2.87 10.78
CA ILE A 63 4.69 2.45 9.65
C ILE A 63 4.19 3.71 8.95
N ARG A 64 4.49 3.82 7.66
CA ARG A 64 4.05 4.94 6.84
C ARG A 64 2.95 4.52 5.90
N GLU A 65 2.21 5.48 5.38
CA GLU A 65 1.16 5.18 4.43
C GLU A 65 1.20 6.08 3.21
N LEU A 66 0.88 5.48 2.07
CA LEU A 66 0.65 6.18 0.82
C LEU A 66 -0.80 5.93 0.42
N LEU A 67 -1.54 7.00 0.12
CA LEU A 67 -2.95 6.89 -0.21
C LEU A 67 -3.14 6.89 -1.73
N LEU A 68 -4.01 5.99 -2.20
CA LEU A 68 -4.36 5.91 -3.61
C LEU A 68 -5.88 5.92 -3.73
N GLY A 69 -6.43 6.98 -4.30
CA GLY A 69 -7.86 7.09 -4.52
C GLY A 69 -8.33 6.17 -5.64
N SER A 70 -9.51 5.61 -5.49
CA SER A 70 -10.16 4.79 -6.53
C SER A 70 -11.49 5.44 -6.95
N GLY A 71 -11.48 6.77 -7.12
CA GLY A 71 -12.65 7.53 -7.48
C GLY A 71 -13.67 7.55 -6.34
N ASN A 72 -14.95 7.35 -6.65
CA ASN A 72 -15.99 7.33 -5.63
C ASN A 72 -16.06 5.97 -4.89
N ARG A 73 -15.10 5.08 -5.12
CA ARG A 73 -15.04 3.77 -4.46
C ARG A 73 -14.21 3.81 -3.17
N GLY A 74 -13.72 5.00 -2.79
CA GLY A 74 -12.92 5.17 -1.58
C GLY A 74 -11.43 5.25 -1.87
N THR A 75 -10.63 4.99 -0.85
CA THR A 75 -9.19 5.15 -0.92
C THR A 75 -8.52 3.88 -0.42
N TYR A 76 -7.48 3.45 -1.12
CA TYR A 76 -6.63 2.34 -0.67
C TYR A 76 -5.41 2.91 0.02
N ARG A 77 -4.95 2.21 1.05
CA ARG A 77 -3.81 2.62 1.86
C ARG A 77 -2.69 1.60 1.67
N PHE A 78 -1.52 2.08 1.25
CA PHE A 78 -0.31 1.25 1.14
C PHE A 78 0.47 1.46 2.42
N LEU A 79 0.54 0.43 3.26
CA LEU A 79 1.27 0.48 4.51
C LEU A 79 2.67 -0.10 4.31
N PHE A 80 3.69 0.67 4.67
CA PHE A 80 5.06 0.26 4.37
C PHE A 80 6.04 0.72 5.45
N VAL A 81 7.21 0.10 5.44
CA VAL A 81 8.33 0.41 6.33
C VAL A 81 9.53 0.78 5.48
N VAL A 82 10.28 1.79 5.90
CA VAL A 82 11.50 2.24 5.24
C VAL A 82 12.70 1.79 6.07
N PHE A 83 13.61 1.05 5.46
CA PHE A 83 14.87 0.67 6.08
C PHE A 83 15.98 1.45 5.40
N ASP A 84 16.40 2.54 6.04
CA ASP A 84 17.36 3.46 5.44
C ASP A 84 18.74 2.85 5.20
N GLU A 85 19.19 2.01 6.10
CA GLU A 85 20.50 1.38 5.97
C GLU A 85 20.57 0.45 4.75
N GLU A 86 19.47 -0.25 4.47
CA GLU A 86 19.39 -1.15 3.32
C GLU A 86 18.97 -0.42 2.05
N LYS A 87 18.54 0.84 2.17
CA LYS A 87 17.91 1.57 1.07
C LYS A 87 16.75 0.79 0.48
N SER A 88 15.87 0.28 1.35
CA SER A 88 14.75 -0.56 0.96
C SER A 88 13.45 -0.07 1.57
N VAL A 89 12.37 -0.28 0.83
CA VAL A 89 10.99 -0.03 1.27
C VAL A 89 10.24 -1.33 1.14
N TYR A 90 9.60 -1.78 2.23
CA TYR A 90 8.80 -3.00 2.22
C TYR A 90 7.33 -2.62 2.35
N ILE A 91 6.55 -2.88 1.31
CA ILE A 91 5.11 -2.67 1.37
C ILE A 91 4.50 -3.89 2.03
N LEU A 92 3.93 -3.68 3.22
CA LEU A 92 3.44 -4.76 4.07
C LEU A 92 2.02 -5.15 3.74
N HIS A 93 1.16 -4.15 3.48
CA HIS A 93 -0.25 -4.38 3.21
C HIS A 93 -0.81 -3.28 2.31
N VAL A 94 -1.88 -3.62 1.59
CA VAL A 94 -2.67 -2.67 0.82
C VAL A 94 -4.11 -2.84 1.30
N ARG A 95 -4.66 -1.83 1.97
CA ARG A 95 -5.96 -1.94 2.63
C ARG A 95 -6.90 -0.84 2.15
N HIS A 96 -8.16 -1.20 2.00
CA HIS A 96 -9.21 -0.20 1.74
C HIS A 96 -9.42 0.63 3.00
N GLY A 97 -9.67 1.94 2.83
CA GLY A 97 -9.82 2.84 3.96
C GLY A 97 -10.98 2.51 4.89
N SER A 98 -11.96 1.73 4.43
CA SER A 98 -13.08 1.30 5.26
C SER A 98 -12.73 0.10 6.15
N MET A 99 -11.57 -0.53 5.95
CA MET A 99 -11.15 -1.65 6.77
C MET A 99 -10.64 -1.16 8.12
N LEU A 100 -10.77 -2.01 9.13
CA LEU A 100 -10.23 -1.69 10.45
C LEU A 100 -8.71 -1.54 10.37
N ALA A 101 -8.17 -0.72 11.28
CA ALA A 101 -6.73 -0.52 11.36
C ALA A 101 -6.02 -1.83 11.63
N LEU A 102 -4.86 -2.01 11.00
CA LEU A 102 -4.02 -3.17 11.21
C LEU A 102 -3.45 -3.14 12.63
N SER A 103 -3.49 -4.27 13.32
CA SER A 103 -2.90 -4.38 14.65
C SER A 103 -1.60 -5.18 14.58
N SER A 104 -0.78 -5.08 15.64
CA SER A 104 0.47 -5.83 15.71
C SER A 104 0.25 -7.34 15.82
N ASP A 105 -0.98 -7.78 16.11
CA ASP A 105 -1.33 -9.19 16.22
C ASP A 105 -1.68 -9.84 14.89
N GLU A 106 -1.75 -9.06 13.83
CA GLU A 106 -2.13 -9.55 12.50
C GLU A 106 -0.95 -9.95 11.63
#